data_7f7c0c12f27b38473205c510ef2d58bf
#
_entry.id   7f7c0c12f27b38473205c510ef2d58bf
#
_cell.length_a   1.000
_cell.length_b   1.000
_cell.length_c   1.000
_cell.angle_alpha   90.00
_cell.angle_beta   90.00
_cell.angle_gamma   90.00
#
_symmetry.space_group_name_H-M   'P 1'
#
loop_
_entity.id
_entity.type
_entity.pdbx_description
1 polymer ?
#
loop_
_entity_poly.entity_id
_entity_poly.type
_entity_poly.pdbx_seq_one_letter_code
_entity_poly.pdbx_strand_id
1 'polypeptide(L)'
;MPNICENTIQINGKKDDFDRFLKDTEDMGYEGRFNMGDDEFPTINILKAKPMPEEFDTISNGANTINGESVELWWYRNTETGNIEKKDLFDDDEKWVAEKIPQEYLDELTDKYGNNNWYDWAYDNWGTKWVTHVALETVIENTNSFEDDIWVEFVVDSAWGPPVYLLQSIADKYNLAIGCRWWEEGGEAGWEHIQPQEH
;
A
#
# COMPACT_ATOMS: atom_id res chain seq x y z
N MET A 1 -0.37 3.44 -17.67
CA MET A 1 0.24 2.79 -16.48
C MET A 1 1.01 3.88 -15.74
N PRO A 2 1.06 3.88 -14.41
CA PRO A 2 1.93 4.80 -13.70
C PRO A 2 3.39 4.46 -14.02
N ASN A 3 4.26 5.49 -14.03
CA ASN A 3 5.69 5.27 -14.01
C ASN A 3 6.07 4.54 -12.72
N ILE A 4 7.07 3.71 -12.79
CA ILE A 4 7.56 2.98 -11.64
C ILE A 4 8.59 3.82 -10.93
N CYS A 5 8.50 3.83 -9.62
CA CYS A 5 9.52 4.33 -8.73
C CYS A 5 10.11 3.16 -7.95
N GLU A 6 11.37 2.83 -8.22
CA GLU A 6 12.13 1.87 -7.42
C GLU A 6 12.66 2.54 -6.16
N ASN A 7 12.43 1.93 -5.02
CA ASN A 7 12.82 2.46 -3.72
C ASN A 7 13.72 1.46 -2.99
N THR A 8 14.97 1.83 -2.75
CA THR A 8 15.87 1.13 -1.84
C THR A 8 15.64 1.67 -0.44
N ILE A 9 15.06 0.86 0.42
CA ILE A 9 14.71 1.21 1.80
C ILE A 9 15.76 0.64 2.73
N GLN A 10 16.34 1.50 3.58
CA GLN A 10 17.28 1.15 4.63
C GLN A 10 16.65 1.43 5.99
N ILE A 11 16.56 0.43 6.84
CA ILE A 11 16.01 0.53 8.20
C ILE A 11 17.14 0.36 9.19
N ASN A 12 17.22 1.29 10.16
CA ASN A 12 18.15 1.25 11.26
C ASN A 12 17.40 1.38 12.59
N GLY A 13 17.80 0.61 13.59
CA GLY A 13 17.21 0.69 14.92
C GLY A 13 17.55 -0.49 15.79
N LYS A 14 16.82 -0.66 16.89
CA LYS A 14 16.98 -1.82 17.76
C LYS A 14 16.36 -3.06 17.12
N LYS A 15 17.00 -4.21 17.36
CA LYS A 15 16.51 -5.48 16.82
C LYS A 15 15.08 -5.78 17.25
N ASP A 16 14.74 -5.53 18.51
CA ASP A 16 13.40 -5.77 19.04
C ASP A 16 12.32 -4.90 18.32
N ASP A 17 12.68 -3.67 17.95
CA ASP A 17 11.80 -2.75 17.21
C ASP A 17 11.60 -3.23 15.78
N PHE A 18 12.65 -3.73 15.13
CA PHE A 18 12.57 -4.32 13.82
C PHE A 18 11.79 -5.66 13.83
N ASP A 19 11.99 -6.52 14.84
CA ASP A 19 11.26 -7.79 14.96
C ASP A 19 9.74 -7.55 15.12
N ARG A 20 9.33 -6.45 15.80
CA ARG A 20 7.93 -6.02 15.86
C ARG A 20 7.42 -5.58 14.49
N PHE A 21 8.20 -4.78 13.76
CA PHE A 21 7.86 -4.37 12.40
C PHE A 21 7.69 -5.59 11.49
N LEU A 22 8.66 -6.51 11.49
CA LEU A 22 8.64 -7.72 10.67
C LEU A 22 7.40 -8.57 10.98
N LYS A 23 7.11 -8.81 12.26
CA LYS A 23 5.94 -9.58 12.69
C LYS A 23 4.61 -8.97 12.21
N ASP A 24 4.49 -7.65 12.24
CA ASP A 24 3.26 -6.95 11.83
C ASP A 24 3.10 -6.88 10.31
N THR A 25 4.21 -6.98 9.56
CA THR A 25 4.24 -6.82 8.10
C THR A 25 4.50 -8.12 7.35
N GLU A 26 4.85 -9.22 8.05
CA GLU A 26 4.99 -10.54 7.44
C GLU A 26 3.70 -10.96 6.74
N ASP A 27 3.83 -11.50 5.54
CA ASP A 27 2.74 -11.96 4.70
C ASP A 27 3.16 -13.18 3.88
N MET A 28 2.18 -13.81 3.25
CA MET A 28 2.41 -14.74 2.15
C MET A 28 2.01 -14.03 0.87
N GLY A 29 2.89 -14.00 -0.10
CA GLY A 29 2.63 -13.23 -1.30
C GLY A 29 3.56 -13.61 -2.45
N TYR A 30 3.49 -12.79 -3.46
CA TYR A 30 4.26 -12.96 -4.70
C TYR A 30 5.23 -11.78 -4.83
N GLU A 31 6.42 -12.07 -5.35
CA GLU A 31 7.41 -11.03 -5.62
C GLU A 31 6.95 -10.14 -6.79
N GLY A 32 7.09 -8.82 -6.59
CA GLY A 32 6.88 -7.85 -7.66
C GLY A 32 5.42 -7.49 -7.93
N ARG A 33 5.21 -6.78 -9.05
CA ARG A 33 3.94 -6.19 -9.48
C ARG A 33 2.97 -7.16 -10.15
N PHE A 34 3.54 -8.17 -10.77
CA PHE A 34 2.78 -9.14 -11.56
C PHE A 34 3.05 -10.51 -10.99
N ASN A 35 1.99 -11.07 -10.44
CA ASN A 35 1.97 -12.46 -10.08
C ASN A 35 2.13 -13.33 -11.33
N MET A 36 3.35 -13.80 -11.58
CA MET A 36 3.69 -14.62 -12.75
C MET A 36 3.95 -16.08 -12.36
N GLY A 37 3.71 -16.46 -11.11
CA GLY A 37 3.90 -17.80 -10.60
C GLY A 37 2.78 -18.21 -9.63
N ASP A 38 2.57 -19.52 -9.48
CA ASP A 38 1.56 -20.10 -8.59
C ASP A 38 2.09 -20.31 -7.16
N ASP A 39 3.39 -20.00 -6.90
CA ASP A 39 4.04 -20.25 -5.61
C ASP A 39 4.01 -18.99 -4.73
N GLU A 40 3.29 -19.06 -3.63
CA GLU A 40 3.36 -18.08 -2.54
C GLU A 40 4.60 -18.36 -1.68
N PHE A 41 5.30 -17.30 -1.28
CA PHE A 41 6.45 -17.36 -0.40
C PHE A 41 6.40 -16.27 0.67
N PRO A 42 7.16 -16.41 1.77
CA PRO A 42 7.20 -15.40 2.82
C PRO A 42 7.67 -14.04 2.28
N THR A 43 6.89 -12.99 2.53
CA THR A 43 7.15 -11.62 2.10
C THR A 43 7.00 -10.64 3.25
N ILE A 44 7.55 -9.43 3.05
CA ILE A 44 7.21 -8.24 3.83
C ILE A 44 6.21 -7.42 3.01
N ASN A 45 5.03 -7.19 3.57
CA ASN A 45 4.03 -6.27 3.04
C ASN A 45 3.99 -5.03 3.93
N ILE A 46 4.76 -4.01 3.58
CA ILE A 46 4.88 -2.80 4.40
C ILE A 46 3.57 -2.01 4.51
N LEU A 47 2.58 -2.25 3.62
CA LEU A 47 1.25 -1.64 3.71
C LEU A 47 0.48 -2.09 4.97
N LYS A 48 0.80 -3.27 5.53
CA LYS A 48 0.21 -3.74 6.80
C LYS A 48 0.60 -2.87 8.01
N ALA A 49 1.67 -2.09 7.92
CA ALA A 49 2.04 -1.12 8.96
C ALA A 49 0.99 0.01 9.09
N LYS A 50 0.37 0.39 7.97
CA LYS A 50 -0.73 1.36 7.88
C LYS A 50 -1.77 0.85 6.87
N PRO A 51 -2.62 -0.10 7.25
CA PRO A 51 -3.58 -0.70 6.34
C PRO A 51 -4.65 0.31 5.91
N MET A 52 -5.07 0.20 4.65
CA MET A 52 -6.22 0.95 4.14
C MET A 52 -7.51 0.43 4.79
N PRO A 53 -8.47 1.33 5.12
CA PRO A 53 -9.78 0.90 5.59
C PRO A 53 -10.49 -0.03 4.60
N GLU A 54 -11.08 -1.12 5.12
CA GLU A 54 -11.75 -2.14 4.30
C GLU A 54 -12.91 -1.58 3.46
N GLU A 55 -13.57 -0.51 3.94
CA GLU A 55 -14.67 0.14 3.24
C GLU A 55 -14.26 0.66 1.85
N PHE A 56 -12.98 0.99 1.65
CA PHE A 56 -12.49 1.45 0.35
C PHE A 56 -12.27 0.33 -0.66
N ASP A 57 -12.16 -0.92 -0.23
CA ASP A 57 -11.94 -2.07 -1.10
C ASP A 57 -13.06 -2.30 -2.12
N THR A 58 -14.28 -1.88 -1.76
CA THR A 58 -15.45 -2.03 -2.63
C THR A 58 -15.67 -0.85 -3.57
N ILE A 59 -14.94 0.26 -3.37
CA ILE A 59 -15.12 1.50 -4.14
C ILE A 59 -14.25 1.49 -5.38
N SER A 60 -14.87 1.52 -6.55
CA SER A 60 -14.21 1.74 -7.82
C SER A 60 -14.09 3.23 -8.12
N ASN A 61 -12.93 3.65 -8.63
CA ASN A 61 -12.61 5.03 -8.98
C ASN A 61 -12.27 5.15 -10.47
N GLY A 62 -12.81 6.17 -11.13
CA GLY A 62 -12.60 6.50 -12.54
C GLY A 62 -13.88 6.93 -13.24
N ALA A 63 -13.82 7.18 -14.54
CA ALA A 63 -15.01 7.57 -15.30
C ALA A 63 -15.85 6.34 -15.66
N ASN A 64 -17.12 6.34 -15.27
CA ASN A 64 -18.10 5.34 -15.68
C ASN A 64 -19.43 6.02 -16.06
N THR A 65 -20.27 5.34 -16.84
CA THR A 65 -21.62 5.80 -17.18
C THR A 65 -22.66 4.84 -16.59
N ILE A 66 -23.37 5.30 -15.57
CA ILE A 66 -24.39 4.51 -14.86
C ILE A 66 -25.75 5.19 -15.05
N ASN A 67 -26.70 4.47 -15.64
CA ASN A 67 -28.05 4.99 -15.97
C ASN A 67 -28.03 6.29 -16.79
N GLY A 68 -27.01 6.48 -17.65
CA GLY A 68 -26.87 7.67 -18.51
C GLY A 68 -26.20 8.87 -17.83
N GLU A 69 -25.78 8.74 -16.58
CA GLU A 69 -25.01 9.75 -15.84
C GLU A 69 -23.52 9.39 -15.81
N SER A 70 -22.65 10.39 -15.94
CA SER A 70 -21.21 10.23 -15.69
C SER A 70 -20.96 10.16 -14.18
N VAL A 71 -20.31 9.10 -13.73
CA VAL A 71 -20.04 8.82 -12.32
C VAL A 71 -18.54 8.55 -12.14
N GLU A 72 -17.92 9.13 -11.14
CA GLU A 72 -16.48 8.94 -10.84
C GLU A 72 -16.25 7.88 -9.77
N LEU A 73 -17.19 7.70 -8.82
CA LEU A 73 -17.12 6.71 -7.77
C LEU A 73 -18.35 5.82 -7.81
N TRP A 74 -18.13 4.53 -7.92
CA TRP A 74 -19.19 3.52 -7.93
C TRP A 74 -18.74 2.26 -7.22
N TRP A 75 -19.67 1.36 -6.96
CA TRP A 75 -19.40 0.01 -6.50
C TRP A 75 -20.04 -1.02 -7.41
N TYR A 76 -19.70 -2.28 -7.20
CA TYR A 76 -20.35 -3.39 -7.88
C TYR A 76 -21.26 -4.15 -6.92
N ARG A 77 -22.49 -4.39 -7.40
CA ARG A 77 -23.40 -5.34 -6.75
C ARG A 77 -23.30 -6.68 -7.45
N ASN A 78 -23.02 -7.74 -6.68
CA ASN A 78 -23.11 -9.10 -7.15
C ASN A 78 -24.60 -9.49 -7.29
N THR A 79 -25.04 -9.86 -8.50
CA THR A 79 -26.45 -10.16 -8.81
C THR A 79 -26.90 -11.50 -8.21
N GLU A 80 -26.00 -12.41 -7.89
CA GLU A 80 -26.31 -13.71 -7.30
C GLU A 80 -26.49 -13.59 -5.77
N THR A 81 -25.63 -12.82 -5.08
CA THR A 81 -25.69 -12.65 -3.63
C THR A 81 -26.49 -11.43 -3.19
N GLY A 82 -26.63 -10.44 -4.07
CA GLY A 82 -27.25 -9.14 -3.79
C GLY A 82 -26.35 -8.19 -2.99
N ASN A 83 -25.12 -8.58 -2.66
CA ASN A 83 -24.20 -7.79 -1.86
C ASN A 83 -23.36 -6.82 -2.68
N ILE A 84 -22.89 -5.75 -2.04
CA ILE A 84 -21.79 -4.92 -2.54
C ILE A 84 -20.50 -5.63 -2.17
N GLU A 85 -19.69 -5.96 -3.17
CA GLU A 85 -18.46 -6.72 -3.01
C GLU A 85 -17.37 -6.16 -3.95
N LYS A 86 -16.11 -6.44 -3.64
CA LYS A 86 -15.00 -6.16 -4.55
C LYS A 86 -15.11 -7.08 -5.76
N LYS A 87 -15.14 -6.48 -6.95
CA LYS A 87 -15.10 -7.23 -8.21
C LYS A 87 -13.65 -7.49 -8.59
N ASP A 88 -13.27 -8.74 -8.80
CA ASP A 88 -12.00 -9.10 -9.40
C ASP A 88 -12.02 -8.82 -10.93
N LEU A 89 -10.83 -8.54 -11.49
CA LEU A 89 -10.64 -8.27 -12.93
C LEU A 89 -10.98 -9.50 -13.80
N PHE A 90 -10.95 -10.70 -13.24
CA PHE A 90 -11.19 -11.96 -13.91
C PHE A 90 -12.61 -12.52 -13.68
N ASP A 91 -13.42 -11.81 -12.89
CA ASP A 91 -14.80 -12.19 -12.64
C ASP A 91 -15.65 -12.07 -13.91
N ASP A 92 -16.65 -12.95 -14.02
CA ASP A 92 -17.66 -12.89 -15.07
C ASP A 92 -18.49 -11.62 -14.97
N ASP A 93 -18.43 -10.76 -16.00
CA ASP A 93 -19.13 -9.46 -16.03
C ASP A 93 -20.65 -9.58 -15.88
N GLU A 94 -21.27 -10.71 -16.28
CA GLU A 94 -22.70 -10.92 -16.18
C GLU A 94 -23.22 -11.00 -14.75
N LYS A 95 -22.33 -11.27 -13.79
CA LYS A 95 -22.66 -11.37 -12.35
C LYS A 95 -22.63 -10.02 -11.62
N TRP A 96 -22.24 -8.94 -12.29
CA TRP A 96 -21.99 -7.68 -11.66
C TRP A 96 -22.78 -6.53 -12.26
N VAL A 97 -23.35 -5.70 -11.40
CA VAL A 97 -24.00 -4.44 -11.79
C VAL A 97 -23.28 -3.28 -11.12
N ALA A 98 -22.82 -2.33 -11.93
CA ALA A 98 -22.23 -1.09 -11.41
C ALA A 98 -23.34 -0.16 -10.90
N GLU A 99 -23.22 0.32 -9.69
CA GLU A 99 -24.16 1.23 -9.03
C GLU A 99 -23.45 2.49 -8.54
N LYS A 100 -24.12 3.63 -8.67
CA LYS A 100 -23.65 4.90 -8.08
C LYS A 100 -23.69 4.84 -6.57
N ILE A 101 -22.61 5.23 -5.93
CA ILE A 101 -22.53 5.31 -4.47
C ILE A 101 -23.39 6.50 -3.99
N PRO A 102 -24.25 6.31 -2.97
CA PRO A 102 -24.99 7.41 -2.35
C PRO A 102 -24.04 8.48 -1.79
N GLN A 103 -24.34 9.76 -2.03
CA GLN A 103 -23.50 10.86 -1.54
C GLN A 103 -23.35 10.85 -0.02
N GLU A 104 -24.40 10.50 0.70
CA GLU A 104 -24.41 10.39 2.16
C GLU A 104 -23.34 9.40 2.67
N TYR A 105 -23.16 8.26 1.97
CA TYR A 105 -22.12 7.29 2.31
C TYR A 105 -20.70 7.83 2.04
N LEU A 106 -20.51 8.56 0.93
CA LEU A 106 -19.23 9.21 0.62
C LEU A 106 -18.89 10.30 1.66
N ASP A 107 -19.89 11.03 2.13
CA ASP A 107 -19.72 12.04 3.17
C ASP A 107 -19.34 11.40 4.51
N GLU A 108 -19.97 10.26 4.88
CA GLU A 108 -19.60 9.48 6.08
C GLU A 108 -18.15 8.97 6.03
N LEU A 109 -17.69 8.49 4.87
CA LEU A 109 -16.31 8.07 4.70
C LEU A 109 -15.33 9.24 4.82
N THR A 110 -15.68 10.39 4.24
CA THR A 110 -14.88 11.62 4.35
C THR A 110 -14.77 12.08 5.81
N ASP A 111 -15.86 12.08 6.54
CA ASP A 111 -15.88 12.46 7.97
C ASP A 111 -15.04 11.49 8.83
N LYS A 112 -15.05 10.18 8.48
CA LYS A 112 -14.36 9.14 9.25
C LYS A 112 -12.88 9.04 8.93
N TYR A 113 -12.50 9.18 7.66
CA TYR A 113 -11.16 8.86 7.17
C TYR A 113 -10.42 10.01 6.48
N GLY A 114 -11.07 11.17 6.31
CA GLY A 114 -10.55 12.31 5.56
C GLY A 114 -10.70 12.18 4.04
N ASN A 115 -11.03 11.00 3.54
CA ASN A 115 -11.17 10.67 2.11
C ASN A 115 -12.42 9.81 1.90
N ASN A 116 -12.94 9.77 0.67
CA ASN A 116 -14.10 8.95 0.31
C ASN A 116 -13.79 7.85 -0.70
N ASN A 117 -12.53 7.64 -1.03
CA ASN A 117 -12.08 6.61 -1.94
C ASN A 117 -10.64 6.18 -1.64
N TRP A 118 -10.30 4.98 -2.13
CA TRP A 118 -9.01 4.35 -1.90
C TRP A 118 -7.83 5.11 -2.53
N TYR A 119 -8.04 5.78 -3.67
CA TYR A 119 -6.98 6.45 -4.41
C TYR A 119 -6.45 7.67 -3.66
N ASP A 120 -7.36 8.59 -3.27
CA ASP A 120 -7.00 9.78 -2.51
C ASP A 120 -6.47 9.40 -1.12
N TRP A 121 -7.10 8.39 -0.48
CA TRP A 121 -6.62 7.89 0.80
C TRP A 121 -5.19 7.33 0.70
N ALA A 122 -4.88 6.54 -0.33
CA ALA A 122 -3.54 5.99 -0.54
C ALA A 122 -2.50 7.10 -0.72
N TYR A 123 -2.81 8.13 -1.50
CA TYR A 123 -1.94 9.29 -1.65
C TYR A 123 -1.69 10.04 -0.36
N ASP A 124 -2.74 10.33 0.41
CA ASP A 124 -2.64 11.11 1.65
C ASP A 124 -1.97 10.33 2.77
N ASN A 125 -2.08 9.00 2.76
CA ASN A 125 -1.60 8.14 3.85
C ASN A 125 -0.32 7.36 3.53
N TRP A 126 -0.06 7.02 2.28
CA TRP A 126 1.15 6.32 1.86
C TRP A 126 2.11 7.21 1.06
N GLY A 127 1.61 8.28 0.43
CA GLY A 127 2.36 9.12 -0.53
C GLY A 127 2.39 8.54 -1.94
N THR A 128 1.75 7.39 -2.16
CA THR A 128 1.72 6.67 -3.43
C THR A 128 0.45 5.83 -3.55
N LYS A 129 0.13 5.42 -4.76
CA LYS A 129 -1.05 4.59 -5.06
C LYS A 129 -0.93 3.14 -4.58
N TRP A 130 0.27 2.56 -4.67
CA TRP A 130 0.56 1.17 -4.31
C TRP A 130 2.06 0.99 -4.05
N VAL A 131 2.40 -0.06 -3.30
CA VAL A 131 3.76 -0.53 -3.06
C VAL A 131 3.79 -2.06 -3.25
N THR A 132 4.87 -2.59 -3.80
CA THR A 132 5.04 -4.05 -3.96
C THR A 132 5.44 -4.73 -2.65
N HIS A 133 5.18 -6.03 -2.55
CA HIS A 133 5.74 -6.88 -1.49
C HIS A 133 7.23 -7.14 -1.74
N VAL A 134 7.94 -7.49 -0.68
CA VAL A 134 9.37 -7.85 -0.69
C VAL A 134 9.52 -9.30 -0.30
N ALA A 135 10.20 -10.11 -1.12
CA ALA A 135 10.56 -11.47 -0.72
C ALA A 135 11.53 -11.42 0.48
N LEU A 136 11.23 -12.14 1.55
CA LEU A 136 12.09 -12.16 2.76
C LEU A 136 13.53 -12.59 2.46
N GLU A 137 13.71 -13.49 1.50
CA GLU A 137 15.04 -13.96 1.08
C GLU A 137 15.91 -12.88 0.40
N THR A 138 15.29 -11.78 -0.09
CA THR A 138 16.00 -10.67 -0.72
C THR A 138 16.40 -9.58 0.26
N VAL A 139 16.00 -9.69 1.51
CA VAL A 139 16.32 -8.72 2.56
C VAL A 139 17.77 -8.89 3.01
N ILE A 140 18.54 -7.83 2.89
CA ILE A 140 19.93 -7.78 3.38
C ILE A 140 19.90 -7.35 4.84
N GLU A 141 20.31 -8.23 5.73
CA GLU A 141 20.37 -7.97 7.17
C GLU A 141 21.82 -7.94 7.66
N ASN A 142 22.18 -6.89 8.38
CA ASN A 142 23.44 -6.77 9.10
C ASN A 142 23.17 -6.45 10.57
N THR A 143 23.57 -7.34 11.46
CA THR A 143 23.48 -7.12 12.91
C THR A 143 24.83 -6.68 13.45
N ASN A 144 24.83 -5.57 14.21
CA ASN A 144 25.99 -5.21 15.00
C ASN A 144 25.93 -5.98 16.33
N SER A 145 26.75 -7.04 16.43
CA SER A 145 26.75 -7.95 17.60
C SER A 145 27.13 -7.31 18.94
N PHE A 146 27.48 -6.02 18.97
CA PHE A 146 27.90 -5.32 20.19
C PHE A 146 26.85 -4.37 20.77
N GLU A 147 25.78 -4.00 20.01
CA GLU A 147 24.85 -2.93 20.42
C GLU A 147 23.36 -3.29 20.26
N ASP A 148 23.02 -4.53 19.92
CA ASP A 148 21.64 -4.96 19.57
C ASP A 148 20.98 -4.09 18.49
N ASP A 149 21.80 -3.35 17.71
CA ASP A 149 21.33 -2.56 16.59
C ASP A 149 21.35 -3.40 15.30
N ILE A 150 20.34 -3.17 14.48
CA ILE A 150 20.19 -3.80 13.20
C ILE A 150 20.24 -2.76 12.09
N TRP A 151 20.81 -3.13 10.96
CA TRP A 151 20.69 -2.45 9.69
C TRP A 151 20.12 -3.42 8.67
N VAL A 152 19.03 -3.03 8.00
CA VAL A 152 18.34 -3.85 7.02
C VAL A 152 18.12 -3.06 5.75
N GLU A 153 18.31 -3.68 4.60
CA GLU A 153 18.03 -3.08 3.29
C GLU A 153 17.17 -4.00 2.44
N PHE A 154 16.18 -3.42 1.76
CA PHE A 154 15.35 -4.10 0.77
C PHE A 154 14.82 -3.12 -0.29
N VAL A 155 14.31 -3.65 -1.39
CA VAL A 155 13.78 -2.85 -2.50
C VAL A 155 12.28 -3.07 -2.65
N VAL A 156 11.54 -1.99 -2.84
CA VAL A 156 10.12 -2.00 -3.22
C VAL A 156 9.88 -1.09 -4.41
N ASP A 157 8.93 -1.47 -5.25
CA ASP A 157 8.40 -0.58 -6.28
C ASP A 157 7.16 0.15 -5.78
N SER A 158 6.98 1.38 -6.22
CA SER A 158 5.79 2.20 -5.96
C SER A 158 5.34 2.95 -7.20
N ALA A 159 4.14 3.55 -7.17
CA ALA A 159 3.62 4.34 -8.28
C ALA A 159 4.11 5.78 -8.21
N TRP A 160 4.76 6.27 -9.28
CA TRP A 160 5.20 7.65 -9.53
C TRP A 160 6.23 8.24 -8.57
N GLY A 161 6.26 7.87 -7.31
CA GLY A 161 7.16 8.44 -6.31
C GLY A 161 7.27 7.57 -5.07
N PRO A 162 8.21 7.89 -4.16
CA PRO A 162 8.46 7.10 -2.97
C PRO A 162 7.29 7.18 -1.96
N PRO A 163 7.05 6.10 -1.17
CA PRO A 163 5.94 6.04 -0.21
C PRO A 163 6.27 6.75 1.12
N VAL A 164 6.62 8.04 1.06
CA VAL A 164 7.20 8.78 2.20
C VAL A 164 6.31 8.84 3.43
N TYR A 165 4.97 8.95 3.26
CA TYR A 165 4.05 9.01 4.40
C TYR A 165 3.87 7.64 5.07
N LEU A 166 3.92 6.57 4.28
CA LEU A 166 3.94 5.20 4.81
C LEU A 166 5.23 4.96 5.60
N LEU A 167 6.38 5.35 5.05
CA LEU A 167 7.67 5.19 5.72
C LEU A 167 7.75 6.01 7.00
N GLN A 168 7.18 7.24 7.04
CA GLN A 168 7.07 8.01 8.28
C GLN A 168 6.19 7.29 9.31
N SER A 169 5.07 6.72 8.88
CA SER A 169 4.19 5.95 9.77
C SER A 169 4.88 4.71 10.35
N ILE A 170 5.75 4.05 9.56
CA ILE A 170 6.59 2.93 10.02
C ILE A 170 7.63 3.43 11.03
N ALA A 171 8.34 4.52 10.71
CA ALA A 171 9.34 5.10 11.61
C ALA A 171 8.74 5.42 12.99
N ASP A 172 7.59 6.09 13.01
CA ASP A 172 6.91 6.50 14.24
C ASP A 172 6.38 5.30 15.03
N LYS A 173 5.70 4.36 14.35
CA LYS A 173 5.08 3.19 15.01
C LYS A 173 6.09 2.24 15.63
N TYR A 174 7.23 2.05 14.98
CA TYR A 174 8.21 1.04 15.39
C TYR A 174 9.51 1.64 15.96
N ASN A 175 9.61 2.97 16.03
CA ASN A 175 10.80 3.67 16.51
C ASN A 175 12.06 3.31 15.69
N LEU A 176 11.93 3.33 14.36
CA LEU A 176 12.99 2.97 13.41
C LEU A 176 13.40 4.18 12.58
N ALA A 177 14.70 4.37 12.38
CA ALA A 177 15.22 5.34 11.43
C ALA A 177 15.22 4.74 10.02
N ILE A 178 14.70 5.47 9.02
CA ILE A 178 14.54 4.98 7.66
C ILE A 178 15.22 5.91 6.66
N GLY A 179 16.09 5.34 5.82
CA GLY A 179 16.59 5.95 4.60
C GLY A 179 15.85 5.38 3.41
N CYS A 180 15.45 6.22 2.45
CA CYS A 180 14.84 5.77 1.19
C CYS A 180 15.56 6.44 0.03
N ARG A 181 16.32 5.68 -0.74
CA ARG A 181 16.86 6.12 -2.03
C ARG A 181 15.92 5.67 -3.12
N TRP A 182 15.47 6.60 -3.95
CA TRP A 182 14.48 6.28 -4.97
C TRP A 182 14.88 6.81 -6.35
N TRP A 183 14.40 6.13 -7.38
CA TRP A 183 14.54 6.50 -8.78
C TRP A 183 13.24 6.18 -9.53
N GLU A 184 12.75 7.13 -10.30
CA GLU A 184 11.51 7.02 -11.08
C GLU A 184 11.83 6.92 -12.57
N GLU A 185 11.09 6.11 -13.34
CA GLU A 185 11.31 5.84 -14.77
C GLU A 185 11.35 7.10 -15.64
N GLY A 186 10.71 8.20 -15.23
CA GLY A 186 10.77 9.51 -15.90
C GLY A 186 12.11 10.24 -15.73
N GLY A 187 13.00 9.71 -14.88
CA GLY A 187 14.35 10.23 -14.65
C GLY A 187 14.50 11.08 -13.41
N GLU A 188 13.46 11.21 -12.58
CA GLU A 188 13.57 11.81 -11.26
C GLU A 188 14.17 10.83 -10.26
N ALA A 189 14.99 11.33 -9.32
CA ALA A 189 15.61 10.55 -8.27
C ALA A 189 15.85 11.38 -7.04
N GLY A 190 15.88 10.73 -5.87
CA GLY A 190 16.10 11.43 -4.62
C GLY A 190 16.49 10.52 -3.47
N TRP A 191 16.63 11.15 -2.31
CA TRP A 191 16.91 10.51 -1.05
C TRP A 191 16.08 11.14 0.05
N GLU A 192 15.34 10.32 0.78
CA GLU A 192 14.57 10.71 1.95
C GLU A 192 15.25 10.15 3.22
N HIS A 193 15.32 10.98 4.26
CA HIS A 193 15.81 10.58 5.57
C HIS A 193 14.72 10.82 6.61
N ILE A 194 14.19 9.74 7.15
CA ILE A 194 13.00 9.72 7.98
C ILE A 194 13.40 9.27 9.39
N GLN A 195 13.04 10.07 10.38
CA GLN A 195 13.26 9.77 11.80
C GLN A 195 11.93 9.62 12.52
N PRO A 196 11.86 8.78 13.55
CA PRO A 196 10.72 8.76 14.46
C PRO A 196 10.45 10.15 15.03
N GLN A 197 9.20 10.57 15.05
CA GLN A 197 8.80 11.82 15.70
C GLN A 197 8.59 11.56 17.19
N GLU A 198 9.17 12.43 18.03
CA GLU A 198 8.90 12.40 19.47
C GLU A 198 7.46 12.86 19.72
N HIS A 199 6.66 12.03 20.35
CA HIS A 199 5.28 12.31 20.77
C HIS A 199 5.18 12.70 22.24
#